data_65cc88d5638120f77b1917e0ea957f93
#
_entry.id   65cc88d5638120f77b1917e0ea957f93
#
_cell.length_a   1.000
_cell.length_b   1.000
_cell.length_c   1.000
_cell.angle_alpha   90.00
_cell.angle_beta   90.00
_cell.angle_gamma   90.00
#
_symmetry.space_group_name_H-M   'P 1'
#
loop_
_entity.id
_entity.type
_entity.pdbx_description
1 polymer ?
#
loop_
_entity_poly.entity_id
_entity_poly.type
_entity_poly.pdbx_seq_one_letter_code
_entity_poly.pdbx_strand_id
1 'polypeptide(L)'
;MILLTTSFCEDLFELGLEAYDKGKFDKAVQQWQKACDDNVARACHNLGILYEDAKGVKQDYHKAAELYKRSCDGGFAGSCLNLGALYIKDQGIGQDYIKAINLYKKACDGDVAQACHNLGVLYALGNGVNQDYRLAKRYVFKACILGFQDGCDYLNKMIAADDNDEKIEIIFKTMSKTINHLKQID
;
A
#
# COMPACT_ATOMS: atom_id res chain seq x y z
N MET A 1 -27.52 1.79 -23.64
CA MET A 1 -26.45 0.79 -23.85
C MET A 1 -25.35 0.83 -22.78
N ILE A 2 -25.13 1.94 -22.05
CA ILE A 2 -24.08 2.09 -21.02
C ILE A 2 -24.40 1.33 -19.70
N LEU A 3 -25.67 1.16 -19.34
CA LEU A 3 -26.09 0.51 -18.08
C LEU A 3 -25.90 -1.02 -18.05
N LEU A 4 -25.85 -1.69 -19.19
CA LEU A 4 -25.68 -3.15 -19.28
C LEU A 4 -24.21 -3.58 -19.14
N THR A 5 -23.27 -2.73 -19.53
CA THR A 5 -21.84 -3.03 -19.45
C THR A 5 -21.29 -2.93 -18.03
N THR A 6 -21.77 -1.97 -17.23
CA THR A 6 -21.34 -1.81 -15.81
C THR A 6 -21.80 -2.99 -14.95
N SER A 7 -23.00 -3.52 -15.17
CA SER A 7 -23.50 -4.70 -14.47
C SER A 7 -22.63 -5.94 -14.75
N PHE A 8 -22.27 -6.16 -16.03
CA PHE A 8 -21.47 -7.31 -16.43
C PHE A 8 -20.02 -7.27 -15.84
N CYS A 9 -19.42 -6.10 -15.77
CA CYS A 9 -18.08 -5.93 -15.21
C CYS A 9 -18.07 -6.15 -13.67
N GLU A 10 -19.11 -5.71 -12.97
CA GLU A 10 -19.30 -6.00 -11.55
C GLU A 10 -19.55 -7.49 -11.34
N ASP A 11 -20.33 -8.17 -12.19
CA ASP A 11 -20.53 -9.62 -12.11
C ASP A 11 -19.20 -10.40 -12.25
N LEU A 12 -18.31 -9.97 -13.13
CA LEU A 12 -16.97 -10.57 -13.28
C LEU A 12 -16.12 -10.38 -12.02
N PHE A 13 -16.20 -9.22 -11.38
CA PHE A 13 -15.49 -8.98 -10.12
C PHE A 13 -15.98 -9.91 -9.02
N GLU A 14 -17.29 -10.04 -8.84
CA GLU A 14 -17.92 -10.92 -7.83
C GLU A 14 -17.62 -12.40 -8.10
N LEU A 15 -17.65 -12.85 -9.35
CA LEU A 15 -17.25 -14.21 -9.73
C LEU A 15 -15.78 -14.49 -9.38
N GLY A 16 -14.92 -13.49 -9.50
CA GLY A 16 -13.53 -13.56 -9.07
C GLY A 16 -13.40 -13.71 -7.56
N LEU A 17 -14.18 -12.98 -6.76
CA LEU A 17 -14.22 -13.11 -5.29
C LEU A 17 -14.69 -14.51 -4.88
N GLU A 18 -15.78 -14.99 -5.48
CA GLU A 18 -16.29 -16.34 -5.20
C GLU A 18 -15.25 -17.43 -5.52
N ALA A 19 -14.53 -17.27 -6.63
CA ALA A 19 -13.48 -18.21 -7.00
C ALA A 19 -12.30 -18.16 -6.02
N TYR A 20 -11.90 -16.97 -5.59
CA TYR A 20 -10.82 -16.76 -4.61
C TYR A 20 -11.17 -17.41 -3.26
N ASP A 21 -12.37 -17.18 -2.74
CA ASP A 21 -12.84 -17.71 -1.46
C ASP A 21 -12.91 -19.26 -1.47
N LYS A 22 -13.14 -19.85 -2.64
CA LYS A 22 -13.10 -21.32 -2.86
C LYS A 22 -11.68 -21.87 -3.12
N GLY A 23 -10.63 -21.04 -3.03
CA GLY A 23 -9.26 -21.42 -3.32
C GLY A 23 -8.97 -21.71 -4.81
N LYS A 24 -9.88 -21.34 -5.72
CA LYS A 24 -9.75 -21.53 -7.18
C LYS A 24 -9.05 -20.32 -7.80
N PHE A 25 -7.79 -20.10 -7.41
CA PHE A 25 -7.05 -18.89 -7.76
C PHE A 25 -6.85 -18.70 -9.28
N ASP A 26 -6.69 -19.78 -10.03
CA ASP A 26 -6.63 -19.76 -11.50
C ASP A 26 -7.90 -19.17 -12.13
N LYS A 27 -9.07 -19.48 -11.56
CA LYS A 27 -10.34 -18.90 -11.99
C LYS A 27 -10.48 -17.44 -11.55
N ALA A 28 -10.05 -17.12 -10.33
CA ALA A 28 -10.05 -15.73 -9.85
C ALA A 28 -9.18 -14.85 -10.76
N VAL A 29 -7.99 -15.32 -11.16
CA VAL A 29 -7.12 -14.66 -12.14
C VAL A 29 -7.87 -14.36 -13.43
N GLN A 30 -8.55 -15.36 -14.01
CA GLN A 30 -9.26 -15.21 -15.28
C GLN A 30 -10.40 -14.17 -15.20
N GLN A 31 -11.17 -14.19 -14.09
CA GLN A 31 -12.30 -13.26 -13.93
C GLN A 31 -11.80 -11.84 -13.66
N TRP A 32 -10.84 -11.69 -12.73
CA TRP A 32 -10.29 -10.38 -12.42
C TRP A 32 -9.44 -9.79 -13.56
N GLN A 33 -8.81 -10.62 -14.41
CA GLN A 33 -8.16 -10.12 -15.62
C GLN A 33 -9.16 -9.45 -16.55
N LYS A 34 -10.30 -10.11 -16.83
CA LYS A 34 -11.36 -9.53 -17.68
C LYS A 34 -11.93 -8.25 -17.08
N ALA A 35 -12.29 -8.29 -15.80
CA ALA A 35 -12.82 -7.10 -15.10
C ALA A 35 -11.80 -5.95 -15.05
N CYS A 36 -10.51 -6.26 -14.86
CA CYS A 36 -9.45 -5.26 -14.91
C CYS A 36 -9.30 -4.67 -16.32
N ASP A 37 -9.39 -5.48 -17.37
CA ASP A 37 -9.33 -4.99 -18.76
C ASP A 37 -10.48 -4.03 -19.06
N ASP A 38 -11.63 -4.26 -18.43
CA ASP A 38 -12.79 -3.36 -18.45
C ASP A 38 -12.67 -2.18 -17.45
N ASN A 39 -11.46 -1.92 -16.93
CA ASN A 39 -11.12 -0.82 -16.01
C ASN A 39 -11.80 -0.88 -14.63
N VAL A 40 -12.20 -2.06 -14.14
CA VAL A 40 -12.63 -2.23 -12.75
C VAL A 40 -11.40 -2.15 -11.85
N ALA A 41 -11.17 -1.00 -11.20
CA ALA A 41 -9.98 -0.74 -10.41
C ALA A 41 -9.75 -1.78 -9.29
N ARG A 42 -10.82 -2.22 -8.60
CA ARG A 42 -10.76 -3.26 -7.57
C ARG A 42 -10.28 -4.60 -8.12
N ALA A 43 -10.67 -4.97 -9.33
CA ALA A 43 -10.22 -6.20 -9.98
C ALA A 43 -8.72 -6.14 -10.32
N CYS A 44 -8.23 -5.01 -10.82
CA CYS A 44 -6.81 -4.79 -11.05
C CYS A 44 -6.01 -4.90 -9.72
N HIS A 45 -6.54 -4.36 -8.62
CA HIS A 45 -5.93 -4.49 -7.29
C HIS A 45 -5.80 -5.96 -6.88
N ASN A 46 -6.92 -6.69 -6.87
CA ASN A 46 -6.94 -8.08 -6.46
C ASN A 46 -6.06 -8.98 -7.35
N LEU A 47 -6.06 -8.73 -8.64
CA LEU A 47 -5.18 -9.44 -9.58
C LEU A 47 -3.69 -9.13 -9.29
N GLY A 48 -3.37 -7.89 -8.94
CA GLY A 48 -2.03 -7.49 -8.50
C GLY A 48 -1.55 -8.29 -7.29
N ILE A 49 -2.43 -8.50 -6.29
CA ILE A 49 -2.14 -9.34 -5.11
C ILE A 49 -1.85 -10.79 -5.53
N LEU A 50 -2.61 -11.35 -6.48
CA LEU A 50 -2.38 -12.73 -6.94
C LEU A 50 -0.99 -12.89 -7.59
N TYR A 51 -0.53 -11.89 -8.36
CA TYR A 51 0.81 -11.89 -8.94
C TYR A 51 1.90 -11.66 -7.88
N GLU A 52 1.66 -10.83 -6.86
CA GLU A 52 2.59 -10.61 -5.75
C GLU A 52 2.73 -11.89 -4.90
N ASP A 53 1.62 -12.59 -4.59
CA ASP A 53 1.55 -13.76 -3.72
C ASP A 53 1.79 -15.11 -4.43
N ALA A 54 2.01 -15.13 -5.73
CA ALA A 54 2.09 -16.36 -6.54
C ALA A 54 0.83 -17.27 -6.45
N LYS A 55 -0.37 -16.67 -6.30
CA LYS A 55 -1.64 -17.42 -6.18
C LYS A 55 -2.32 -17.58 -7.55
N GLY A 56 -2.37 -18.82 -8.05
CA GLY A 56 -2.97 -19.15 -9.37
C GLY A 56 -2.17 -18.67 -10.58
N VAL A 57 -1.04 -18.02 -10.36
CA VAL A 57 -0.08 -17.51 -11.34
C VAL A 57 1.34 -17.63 -10.79
N LYS A 58 2.34 -17.56 -11.67
CA LYS A 58 3.73 -17.39 -11.24
C LYS A 58 3.91 -15.99 -10.66
N GLN A 59 4.68 -15.88 -9.56
CA GLN A 59 5.03 -14.59 -8.97
C GLN A 59 5.66 -13.65 -10.00
N ASP A 60 5.15 -12.44 -10.05
CA ASP A 60 5.66 -11.38 -10.95
C ASP A 60 5.40 -10.00 -10.34
N TYR A 61 6.42 -9.43 -9.68
CA TYR A 61 6.32 -8.10 -9.07
C TYR A 61 6.20 -6.97 -10.10
N HIS A 62 6.74 -7.15 -11.33
CA HIS A 62 6.54 -6.16 -12.40
C HIS A 62 5.08 -6.10 -12.82
N LYS A 63 4.46 -7.28 -12.99
CA LYS A 63 3.04 -7.38 -13.33
C LYS A 63 2.15 -6.88 -12.21
N ALA A 64 2.48 -7.20 -10.94
CA ALA A 64 1.78 -6.65 -9.78
C ALA A 64 1.86 -5.12 -9.74
N ALA A 65 3.04 -4.53 -9.95
CA ALA A 65 3.22 -3.08 -10.00
C ALA A 65 2.42 -2.41 -11.13
N GLU A 66 2.38 -3.00 -12.33
CA GLU A 66 1.54 -2.52 -13.44
C GLU A 66 0.06 -2.49 -13.05
N LEU A 67 -0.43 -3.58 -12.47
CA LEU A 67 -1.83 -3.75 -12.05
C LEU A 67 -2.20 -2.80 -10.92
N TYR A 68 -1.33 -2.67 -9.90
CA TYR A 68 -1.53 -1.69 -8.83
C TYR A 68 -1.51 -0.26 -9.36
N LYS A 69 -0.64 0.04 -10.35
CA LYS A 69 -0.62 1.36 -10.98
C LYS A 69 -1.95 1.65 -11.68
N ARG A 70 -2.46 0.74 -12.50
CA ARG A 70 -3.77 0.88 -13.17
C ARG A 70 -4.89 1.10 -12.15
N SER A 71 -4.90 0.31 -11.09
CA SER A 71 -5.89 0.41 -10.02
C SER A 71 -5.80 1.72 -9.23
N CYS A 72 -4.58 2.15 -8.88
CA CYS A 72 -4.32 3.43 -8.20
C CYS A 72 -4.74 4.63 -9.07
N ASP A 73 -4.46 4.57 -10.37
CA ASP A 73 -4.87 5.61 -11.33
C ASP A 73 -6.40 5.59 -11.54
N GLY A 74 -7.03 4.44 -11.43
CA GLY A 74 -8.49 4.26 -11.39
C GLY A 74 -9.16 4.67 -10.08
N GLY A 75 -8.42 5.24 -9.12
CA GLY A 75 -8.95 5.81 -7.87
C GLY A 75 -9.00 4.85 -6.69
N PHE A 76 -8.51 3.61 -6.80
CA PHE A 76 -8.47 2.69 -5.67
C PHE A 76 -7.21 2.95 -4.82
N ALA A 77 -7.37 3.74 -3.75
CA ALA A 77 -6.27 4.23 -2.91
C ALA A 77 -5.42 3.11 -2.27
N GLY A 78 -6.01 1.95 -1.95
CA GLY A 78 -5.28 0.78 -1.45
C GLY A 78 -4.19 0.29 -2.39
N SER A 79 -4.40 0.40 -3.72
CA SER A 79 -3.36 0.03 -4.68
C SER A 79 -2.20 1.00 -4.73
N CYS A 80 -2.43 2.28 -4.43
CA CYS A 80 -1.34 3.25 -4.29
C CYS A 80 -0.45 2.89 -3.09
N LEU A 81 -1.05 2.39 -1.97
CA LEU A 81 -0.29 1.87 -0.84
C LEU A 81 0.58 0.68 -1.26
N ASN A 82 -0.01 -0.34 -1.89
CA ASN A 82 0.73 -1.55 -2.28
C ASN A 82 1.84 -1.25 -3.28
N LEU A 83 1.57 -0.42 -4.29
CA LEU A 83 2.59 0.01 -5.25
C LEU A 83 3.74 0.78 -4.56
N GLY A 84 3.42 1.65 -3.61
CA GLY A 84 4.43 2.34 -2.81
C GLY A 84 5.30 1.37 -2.00
N ALA A 85 4.69 0.33 -1.43
CA ALA A 85 5.41 -0.72 -0.70
C ALA A 85 6.37 -1.50 -1.61
N LEU A 86 5.96 -1.84 -2.83
CA LEU A 86 6.85 -2.52 -3.79
C LEU A 86 8.09 -1.67 -4.11
N TYR A 87 7.95 -0.33 -4.27
CA TYR A 87 9.10 0.56 -4.48
C TYR A 87 10.01 0.67 -3.25
N ILE A 88 9.50 0.49 -2.03
CA ILE A 88 10.33 0.47 -0.81
C ILE A 88 11.09 -0.84 -0.68
N LYS A 89 10.43 -1.98 -0.95
CA LYS A 89 10.99 -3.33 -0.72
C LYS A 89 12.04 -3.76 -1.73
N ASP A 90 12.19 -3.07 -2.87
CA ASP A 90 13.08 -3.45 -3.99
C ASP A 90 12.88 -4.90 -4.46
N GLN A 91 11.64 -5.30 -4.62
CA GLN A 91 11.29 -6.65 -5.09
C GLN A 91 11.45 -6.80 -6.61
N GLY A 92 12.60 -6.38 -7.15
CA GLY A 92 12.93 -6.50 -8.57
C GLY A 92 12.41 -5.39 -9.48
N ILE A 93 11.66 -4.40 -8.95
CA ILE A 93 11.17 -3.24 -9.74
C ILE A 93 12.06 -2.00 -9.60
N GLY A 94 13.11 -2.09 -8.79
CA GLY A 94 14.01 -0.98 -8.45
C GLY A 94 13.48 -0.12 -7.29
N GLN A 95 14.30 0.05 -6.24
CA GLN A 95 13.93 0.87 -5.09
C GLN A 95 13.81 2.35 -5.47
N ASP A 96 12.69 2.97 -5.10
CA ASP A 96 12.45 4.40 -5.37
C ASP A 96 11.59 5.02 -4.26
N TYR A 97 12.25 5.61 -3.27
CA TYR A 97 11.58 6.29 -2.16
C TYR A 97 10.74 7.49 -2.61
N ILE A 98 11.15 8.20 -3.67
CA ILE A 98 10.41 9.39 -4.14
C ILE A 98 9.07 8.96 -4.74
N LYS A 99 9.06 7.90 -5.56
CA LYS A 99 7.81 7.33 -6.07
C LYS A 99 6.93 6.79 -4.95
N ALA A 100 7.53 6.08 -3.99
CA ALA A 100 6.79 5.56 -2.83
C ALA A 100 6.12 6.67 -2.03
N ILE A 101 6.82 7.79 -1.75
CA ILE A 101 6.27 8.95 -1.04
C ILE A 101 5.06 9.53 -1.78
N ASN A 102 5.16 9.72 -3.10
CA ASN A 102 4.07 10.25 -3.90
C ASN A 102 2.84 9.32 -3.89
N LEU A 103 3.08 8.01 -3.95
CA LEU A 103 2.03 6.99 -3.88
C LEU A 103 1.39 6.91 -2.49
N TYR A 104 2.19 6.92 -1.42
CA TYR A 104 1.68 6.95 -0.05
C TYR A 104 0.91 8.24 0.24
N LYS A 105 1.36 9.38 -0.31
CA LYS A 105 0.61 10.63 -0.20
C LYS A 105 -0.76 10.50 -0.87
N LYS A 106 -0.82 10.00 -2.12
CA LYS A 106 -2.08 9.76 -2.83
C LYS A 106 -2.99 8.80 -2.06
N ALA A 107 -2.44 7.72 -1.48
CA ALA A 107 -3.18 6.77 -0.67
C ALA A 107 -3.67 7.39 0.65
N CYS A 108 -2.83 8.17 1.34
CA CYS A 108 -3.18 8.88 2.57
C CYS A 108 -4.25 9.95 2.34
N ASP A 109 -4.20 10.66 1.21
CA ASP A 109 -5.24 11.62 0.80
C ASP A 109 -6.58 10.90 0.52
N GLY A 110 -6.54 9.63 0.09
CA GLY A 110 -7.68 8.72 -0.01
C GLY A 110 -8.01 7.97 1.29
N ASP A 111 -7.58 8.47 2.45
CA ASP A 111 -7.86 7.98 3.81
C ASP A 111 -7.41 6.53 4.09
N VAL A 112 -6.39 6.06 3.39
CA VAL A 112 -5.70 4.80 3.73
C VAL A 112 -4.76 5.06 4.91
N ALA A 113 -5.20 4.70 6.11
CA ALA A 113 -4.51 5.01 7.37
C ALA A 113 -3.07 4.49 7.42
N GLN A 114 -2.83 3.28 6.94
CA GLN A 114 -1.49 2.68 6.85
C GLN A 114 -0.56 3.49 5.94
N ALA A 115 -1.06 4.06 4.84
CA ALA A 115 -0.26 4.90 3.97
C ALA A 115 0.16 6.21 4.65
N CYS A 116 -0.75 6.81 5.45
CA CYS A 116 -0.41 7.98 6.25
C CYS A 116 0.69 7.65 7.27
N HIS A 117 0.59 6.52 7.96
CA HIS A 117 1.63 6.04 8.88
C HIS A 117 2.98 5.87 8.16
N ASN A 118 3.00 5.11 7.05
CA ASN A 118 4.22 4.86 6.27
C ASN A 118 4.86 6.16 5.78
N LEU A 119 4.05 7.10 5.31
CA LEU A 119 4.51 8.41 4.88
C LEU A 119 5.15 9.19 6.04
N GLY A 120 4.53 9.16 7.22
CA GLY A 120 5.09 9.76 8.43
C GLY A 120 6.45 9.17 8.80
N VAL A 121 6.60 7.85 8.69
CA VAL A 121 7.89 7.16 8.93
C VAL A 121 8.95 7.61 7.92
N LEU A 122 8.63 7.74 6.63
CA LEU A 122 9.58 8.20 5.61
C LEU A 122 10.09 9.62 5.90
N TYR A 123 9.20 10.55 6.29
CA TYR A 123 9.59 11.90 6.69
C TYR A 123 10.42 11.91 7.97
N ALA A 124 10.10 11.05 8.92
CA ALA A 124 10.83 10.94 10.17
C ALA A 124 12.26 10.41 9.99
N LEU A 125 12.47 9.51 9.02
CA LEU A 125 13.77 8.92 8.70
C LEU A 125 14.58 9.72 7.67
N GLY A 126 13.93 10.63 6.92
CA GLY A 126 14.56 11.33 5.80
C GLY A 126 14.83 10.43 4.58
N ASN A 127 14.08 9.32 4.45
CA ASN A 127 14.24 8.41 3.32
C ASN A 127 13.57 8.96 2.06
N GLY A 128 14.37 9.38 1.08
CA GLY A 128 13.88 9.98 -0.17
C GLY A 128 13.41 11.43 -0.06
N VAL A 129 13.41 12.00 1.14
CA VAL A 129 13.06 13.40 1.44
C VAL A 129 13.94 13.93 2.57
N ASN A 130 14.00 15.26 2.73
CA ASN A 130 14.60 15.83 3.93
C ASN A 130 13.80 15.41 5.17
N GLN A 131 14.51 15.05 6.23
CA GLN A 131 13.90 14.71 7.51
C GLN A 131 13.04 15.87 8.03
N ASP A 132 11.79 15.58 8.37
CA ASP A 132 10.85 16.56 8.91
C ASP A 132 9.92 15.91 9.95
N TYR A 133 10.27 16.08 11.23
CA TYR A 133 9.51 15.51 12.35
C TYR A 133 8.13 16.16 12.53
N ARG A 134 7.95 17.44 12.17
CA ARG A 134 6.64 18.09 12.26
C ARG A 134 5.68 17.50 11.24
N LEU A 135 6.17 17.31 10.03
CA LEU A 135 5.37 16.69 8.96
C LEU A 135 5.11 15.22 9.26
N ALA A 136 6.12 14.49 9.77
CA ALA A 136 5.97 13.12 10.23
C ALA A 136 4.85 12.99 11.28
N LYS A 137 4.84 13.83 12.33
CA LYS A 137 3.77 13.86 13.34
C LYS A 137 2.39 14.09 12.74
N ARG A 138 2.26 15.01 11.78
CA ARG A 138 0.98 15.29 11.13
C ARG A 138 0.43 14.06 10.39
N TYR A 139 1.27 13.36 9.65
CA TYR A 139 0.85 12.15 8.94
C TYR A 139 0.52 10.99 9.90
N VAL A 140 1.35 10.77 10.91
CA VAL A 140 1.11 9.74 11.93
C VAL A 140 -0.16 10.05 12.73
N PHE A 141 -0.41 11.32 13.07
CA PHE A 141 -1.65 11.75 13.69
C PHE A 141 -2.87 11.45 12.80
N LYS A 142 -2.78 11.75 11.48
CA LYS A 142 -3.85 11.38 10.53
C LYS A 142 -4.08 9.86 10.52
N ALA A 143 -3.03 9.05 10.53
CA ALA A 143 -3.15 7.59 10.62
C ALA A 143 -3.89 7.14 11.90
N CYS A 144 -3.55 7.76 13.04
CA CYS A 144 -4.20 7.46 14.32
C CYS A 144 -5.70 7.81 14.30
N ILE A 145 -6.10 8.98 13.82
CA ILE A 145 -7.52 9.38 13.74
C ILE A 145 -8.30 8.53 12.74
N LEU A 146 -7.65 7.94 11.74
CA LEU A 146 -8.24 6.97 10.82
C LEU A 146 -8.29 5.54 11.40
N GLY A 147 -7.92 5.36 12.67
CA GLY A 147 -8.05 4.10 13.40
C GLY A 147 -6.86 3.13 13.27
N PHE A 148 -5.72 3.57 12.72
CA PHE A 148 -4.53 2.73 12.64
C PHE A 148 -3.77 2.75 13.96
N GLN A 149 -3.85 1.65 14.73
CA GLN A 149 -3.31 1.57 16.10
C GLN A 149 -1.81 1.83 16.16
N ASP A 150 -1.02 1.26 15.23
CA ASP A 150 0.43 1.50 15.16
C ASP A 150 0.76 2.98 14.96
N GLY A 151 -0.11 3.72 14.25
CA GLY A 151 -0.02 5.16 14.09
C GLY A 151 -0.21 5.89 15.42
N CYS A 152 -1.19 5.47 16.23
CA CYS A 152 -1.42 6.04 17.57
C CYS A 152 -0.25 5.77 18.50
N ASP A 153 0.24 4.53 18.52
CA ASP A 153 1.37 4.13 19.35
C ASP A 153 2.65 4.87 18.98
N TYR A 154 2.86 5.08 17.67
CA TYR A 154 3.98 5.85 17.17
C TYR A 154 3.87 7.34 17.53
N LEU A 155 2.69 7.92 17.38
CA LEU A 155 2.41 9.29 17.79
C LEU A 155 2.70 9.51 19.28
N ASN A 156 2.23 8.60 20.15
CA ASN A 156 2.48 8.67 21.58
C ASN A 156 3.99 8.65 21.91
N LYS A 157 4.76 7.81 21.22
CA LYS A 157 6.23 7.79 21.35
C LYS A 157 6.87 9.09 20.89
N MET A 158 6.39 9.68 19.78
CA MET A 158 6.88 10.97 19.29
C MET A 158 6.57 12.11 20.27
N ILE A 159 5.38 12.11 20.89
CA ILE A 159 5.00 13.11 21.89
C ILE A 159 5.85 12.96 23.16
N ALA A 160 6.02 11.74 23.65
CA ALA A 160 6.84 11.46 24.83
C ALA A 160 8.34 11.78 24.64
N ALA A 161 8.80 11.86 23.40
CA ALA A 161 10.18 12.18 23.05
C ALA A 161 10.42 13.69 22.80
N ASP A 162 9.36 14.51 22.69
CA ASP A 162 9.47 15.95 22.41
C ASP A 162 10.22 16.75 23.51
N ASP A 163 10.29 16.20 24.73
CA ASP A 163 11.06 16.80 25.82
C ASP A 163 12.58 16.52 25.74
N ASN A 164 13.02 15.72 24.73
CA ASN A 164 14.43 15.37 24.56
C ASN A 164 14.72 14.86 23.14
N ASP A 165 15.35 15.69 22.30
CA ASP A 165 15.70 15.39 20.90
C ASP A 165 16.49 14.07 20.72
N GLU A 166 17.31 13.69 21.71
CA GLU A 166 18.11 12.45 21.67
C GLU A 166 17.23 11.19 21.72
N LYS A 167 16.09 11.24 22.45
CA LYS A 167 15.13 10.11 22.49
C LYS A 167 14.40 9.91 21.18
N ILE A 168 14.15 10.97 20.43
CA ILE A 168 13.50 10.90 19.10
C ILE A 168 14.37 10.06 18.17
N GLU A 169 15.67 10.33 18.12
CA GLU A 169 16.61 9.61 17.24
C GLU A 169 16.69 8.10 17.59
N ILE A 170 16.67 7.75 18.89
CA ILE A 170 16.68 6.36 19.35
C ILE A 170 15.40 5.63 18.94
N ILE A 171 14.23 6.26 19.04
CA ILE A 171 12.94 5.69 18.64
C ILE A 171 12.97 5.38 17.14
N PHE A 172 13.47 6.30 16.32
CA PHE A 172 13.57 6.10 14.87
C PHE A 172 14.54 4.99 14.47
N LYS A 173 15.72 4.91 15.12
CA LYS A 173 16.68 3.82 14.88
C LYS A 173 16.09 2.45 15.23
N THR A 174 15.30 2.37 16.30
CA THR A 174 14.64 1.12 16.72
C THR A 174 13.57 0.70 15.71
N MET A 175 12.78 1.65 15.20
CA MET A 175 11.73 1.38 14.21
C MET A 175 12.29 1.05 12.82
N SER A 176 13.39 1.68 12.42
CA SER A 176 14.11 1.31 11.19
C SER A 176 14.58 -0.16 11.24
N LYS A 177 15.01 -0.64 12.40
CA LYS A 177 15.32 -2.07 12.61
C LYS A 177 14.09 -2.96 12.48
N THR A 178 12.94 -2.53 13.00
CA THR A 178 11.68 -3.29 12.90
C THR A 178 11.19 -3.35 11.46
N ILE A 179 11.25 -2.25 10.71
CA ILE A 179 10.92 -2.22 9.27
C ILE A 179 11.86 -3.13 8.47
N ASN A 180 13.17 -3.12 8.79
CA ASN A 180 14.14 -3.99 8.14
C ASN A 180 13.94 -5.47 8.53
N HIS A 181 13.45 -5.75 9.74
CA HIS A 181 13.13 -7.10 10.19
C HIS A 181 11.87 -7.64 9.50
N LEU A 182 10.86 -6.80 9.29
CA LEU A 182 9.66 -7.16 8.49
C LEU A 182 9.99 -7.43 7.01
N LYS A 183 11.09 -6.87 6.49
CA LYS A 183 11.61 -7.18 5.15
C LYS A 183 12.28 -8.57 5.05
N GLN A 184 12.59 -9.21 6.17
CA GLN A 184 13.31 -10.50 6.24
C GLN A 184 12.42 -11.69 6.59
N ILE A 185 11.12 -11.46 6.90
CA ILE A 185 10.19 -12.51 7.35
C ILE A 185 9.32 -13.05 6.19
N ASP A 186 9.45 -12.50 4.97
CA ASP A 186 8.89 -13.03 3.73
C ASP A 186 10.04 -13.74 2.95
#